data_82fa304311acdfdf05da9e15d29bcb2b
#
_entry.id   82fa304311acdfdf05da9e15d29bcb2b
#
_cell.length_a   1.000
_cell.length_b   1.000
_cell.length_c   1.000
_cell.angle_alpha   90.00
_cell.angle_beta   90.00
_cell.angle_gamma   90.00
#
_symmetry.space_group_name_H-M   'P 1'
#
loop_
_entity.id
_entity.type
_entity.pdbx_description
1 polymer ?
#
loop_
_entity_poly.entity_id
_entity_poly.type
_entity_poly.pdbx_seq_one_letter_code
_entity_poly.pdbx_strand_id
1 'polypeptide(L)'
;MNLTKYERRPSREVRIGRVVIGGNRPIAVQSMTNTDTKDTEACVRQIERIFRAGGPIVRLTAQGCREGENLQRIVRRLREEGCDAAVVADIHFVPEVAAIAAKYVDKVRINPGNYNSSHGEFEALIDRCRERGVAIRIGVNHGSLSKRVFDEWGDTPEGMVASAMEFLRVCREKAFDQVVVSMKSSNTRVMVAAYRLLVDAMEREGMDYPLHLGVTEAGNGIEGRIKSAVAVSYTHLRAHETGA
;
A
#
# COMPACT_ATOMS: atom_id res chain seq x y z
N MET A 1 -11.07 2.36 27.03
CA MET A 1 -9.74 2.39 26.41
C MET A 1 -8.71 2.65 27.51
N ASN A 2 -7.73 1.77 27.72
CA ASN A 2 -6.72 1.97 28.75
C ASN A 2 -5.54 2.72 28.14
N LEU A 3 -5.42 4.00 28.45
CA LEU A 3 -4.40 4.91 27.88
C LEU A 3 -2.96 4.62 28.39
N THR A 4 -2.82 3.71 29.35
CA THR A 4 -1.52 3.37 29.98
C THR A 4 -1.00 2.00 29.55
N LYS A 5 -1.82 1.16 28.92
CA LYS A 5 -1.43 -0.14 28.38
C LYS A 5 -1.46 -0.09 26.86
N TYR A 6 -0.28 -0.24 26.29
CA TYR A 6 -0.10 -0.40 24.88
C TYR A 6 -0.35 -1.86 24.46
N GLU A 7 -1.32 -2.07 23.58
CA GLU A 7 -1.54 -3.35 22.92
C GLU A 7 -1.63 -3.11 21.40
N ARG A 8 -0.67 -3.68 20.69
CA ARG A 8 -0.68 -3.62 19.23
C ARG A 8 -1.83 -4.47 18.71
N ARG A 9 -2.63 -3.91 17.77
CA ARG A 9 -3.69 -4.67 17.11
C ARG A 9 -3.11 -5.93 16.46
N PRO A 10 -3.64 -7.13 16.76
CA PRO A 10 -3.25 -8.34 16.04
C PRO A 10 -3.51 -8.19 14.55
N SER A 11 -2.57 -8.61 13.73
CA SER A 11 -2.74 -8.69 12.28
C SER A 11 -1.98 -9.91 11.76
N ARG A 12 -2.43 -10.45 10.64
CA ARG A 12 -1.68 -11.51 9.94
C ARG A 12 -0.34 -10.99 9.43
N GLU A 13 0.59 -11.90 9.21
CA GLU A 13 1.85 -11.59 8.55
C GLU A 13 1.67 -11.58 7.03
N VAL A 14 2.25 -10.59 6.36
CA VAL A 14 2.31 -10.48 4.91
C VAL A 14 3.75 -10.37 4.47
N ARG A 15 4.13 -11.21 3.51
CA ARG A 15 5.48 -11.22 2.95
C ARG A 15 5.56 -10.32 1.71
N ILE A 16 6.58 -9.47 1.67
CA ILE A 16 6.89 -8.59 0.54
C ILE A 16 8.37 -8.81 0.19
N GLY A 17 8.64 -9.70 -0.74
CA GLY A 17 10.00 -10.17 -0.99
C GLY A 17 10.61 -10.80 0.27
N ARG A 18 11.71 -10.24 0.76
CA ARG A 18 12.36 -10.67 2.02
C ARG A 18 11.81 -10.00 3.27
N VAL A 19 10.98 -8.97 3.11
CA VAL A 19 10.38 -8.24 4.23
C VAL A 19 9.07 -8.89 4.64
N VAL A 20 8.87 -9.10 5.93
CA VAL A 20 7.60 -9.55 6.51
C VAL A 20 7.05 -8.42 7.37
N ILE A 21 5.80 -8.05 7.15
CA ILE A 21 5.08 -7.03 7.93
C ILE A 21 3.86 -7.65 8.62
N GLY A 22 3.31 -6.96 9.61
CA GLY A 22 2.20 -7.49 10.42
C GLY A 22 2.67 -8.34 11.58
N GLY A 23 1.73 -8.97 12.29
CA GLY A 23 2.05 -9.72 13.52
C GLY A 23 2.83 -8.88 14.52
N ASN A 24 3.83 -9.49 15.14
CA ASN A 24 4.77 -8.83 16.06
C ASN A 24 6.06 -8.37 15.35
N ARG A 25 6.07 -8.28 14.02
CA ARG A 25 7.25 -7.85 13.26
C ARG A 25 7.54 -6.36 13.49
N PRO A 26 8.81 -5.94 13.41
CA PRO A 26 9.15 -4.53 13.41
C PRO A 26 8.44 -3.75 12.30
N ILE A 27 8.16 -2.47 12.54
CA ILE A 27 7.57 -1.59 11.53
C ILE A 27 8.55 -1.41 10.39
N ALA A 28 8.12 -1.77 9.18
CA ALA A 28 8.92 -1.61 7.98
C ALA A 28 8.72 -0.23 7.36
N VAL A 29 9.82 0.49 7.12
CA VAL A 29 9.80 1.78 6.45
C VAL A 29 9.73 1.57 4.93
N GLN A 30 8.78 2.24 4.28
CA GLN A 30 8.67 2.28 2.84
C GLN A 30 8.90 3.70 2.31
N SER A 31 9.78 3.83 1.32
CA SER A 31 9.96 5.06 0.56
C SER A 31 9.58 4.86 -0.91
N MET A 32 9.66 5.90 -1.72
CA MET A 32 9.43 5.79 -3.16
C MET A 32 10.47 6.57 -3.95
N THR A 33 10.68 6.14 -5.19
CA THR A 33 11.52 6.85 -6.14
C THR A 33 10.79 8.07 -6.70
N ASN A 34 11.56 9.03 -7.16
CA ASN A 34 11.08 10.16 -7.96
C ASN A 34 11.73 10.20 -9.35
N THR A 35 12.42 9.12 -9.72
CA THR A 35 13.00 8.92 -11.07
C THR A 35 11.92 8.44 -12.04
N ASP A 36 12.13 8.70 -13.34
CA ASP A 36 11.31 8.08 -14.38
C ASP A 36 11.53 6.55 -14.36
N THR A 37 10.46 5.79 -14.19
CA THR A 37 10.53 4.31 -14.12
C THR A 37 11.02 3.68 -15.43
N LYS A 38 11.08 4.42 -16.53
CA LYS A 38 11.69 4.00 -17.80
C LYS A 38 13.22 4.09 -17.77
N ASP A 39 13.80 4.89 -16.87
CA ASP A 39 15.26 4.97 -16.68
C ASP A 39 15.70 3.93 -15.64
N THR A 40 16.14 2.78 -16.13
CA THR A 40 16.58 1.65 -15.28
C THR A 40 17.69 2.05 -14.32
N GLU A 41 18.73 2.69 -14.82
CA GLU A 41 19.93 3.00 -14.02
C GLU A 41 19.66 4.07 -12.95
N ALA A 42 18.87 5.09 -13.27
CA ALA A 42 18.47 6.09 -12.28
C ALA A 42 17.62 5.46 -11.18
N CYS A 43 16.68 4.57 -11.53
CA CYS A 43 15.85 3.85 -10.56
C CYS A 43 16.70 2.95 -9.65
N VAL A 44 17.60 2.15 -10.22
CA VAL A 44 18.49 1.26 -9.44
C VAL A 44 19.31 2.05 -8.43
N ARG A 45 20.02 3.09 -8.87
CA ARG A 45 20.81 3.95 -7.97
C ARG A 45 19.97 4.56 -6.85
N GLN A 46 18.74 4.98 -7.15
CA GLN A 46 17.87 5.58 -6.14
C GLN A 46 17.35 4.53 -5.16
N ILE A 47 16.96 3.35 -5.63
CA ILE A 47 16.51 2.24 -4.79
C ILE A 47 17.60 1.81 -3.81
N GLU A 48 18.83 1.62 -4.31
CA GLU A 48 19.96 1.27 -3.46
C GLU A 48 20.23 2.32 -2.37
N ARG A 49 20.19 3.60 -2.74
CA ARG A 49 20.37 4.69 -1.77
C ARG A 49 19.30 4.66 -0.68
N ILE A 50 18.04 4.41 -1.04
CA ILE A 50 16.93 4.27 -0.09
C ILE A 50 17.15 3.04 0.80
N PHE A 51 17.53 1.91 0.19
CA PHE A 51 17.75 0.67 0.91
C PHE A 51 18.91 0.78 1.91
N ARG A 52 20.04 1.35 1.51
CA ARG A 52 21.20 1.61 2.39
C ARG A 52 20.86 2.60 3.51
N ALA A 53 19.88 3.49 3.32
CA ALA A 53 19.38 4.41 4.35
C ALA A 53 18.37 3.76 5.31
N GLY A 54 18.12 2.44 5.22
CA GLY A 54 17.20 1.71 6.10
C GLY A 54 15.76 1.63 5.61
N GLY A 55 15.49 1.92 4.32
CA GLY A 55 14.18 1.73 3.70
C GLY A 55 14.10 0.38 2.97
N PRO A 56 13.71 -0.72 3.63
CA PRO A 56 13.74 -2.06 3.04
C PRO A 56 12.70 -2.27 1.94
N ILE A 57 11.70 -1.39 1.83
CA ILE A 57 10.66 -1.45 0.82
C ILE A 57 10.71 -0.16 -0.02
N VAL A 58 10.81 -0.30 -1.34
CA VAL A 58 10.88 0.85 -2.25
C VAL A 58 9.81 0.76 -3.32
N ARG A 59 9.04 1.84 -3.49
CA ARG A 59 7.94 1.93 -4.42
C ARG A 59 8.35 2.75 -5.65
N LEU A 60 7.99 2.23 -6.83
CA LEU A 60 8.08 2.92 -8.12
C LEU A 60 6.68 3.13 -8.69
N THR A 61 6.47 4.22 -9.40
CA THR A 61 5.23 4.46 -10.15
C THR A 61 5.28 3.73 -11.48
N ALA A 62 4.22 3.00 -11.84
CA ALA A 62 4.05 2.40 -13.15
C ALA A 62 2.72 2.85 -13.74
N GLN A 63 2.77 3.83 -14.64
CA GLN A 63 1.59 4.47 -15.24
C GLN A 63 1.15 3.77 -16.53
N GLY A 64 2.06 3.09 -17.21
CA GLY A 64 1.79 2.41 -18.46
C GLY A 64 2.61 1.12 -18.62
N CYS A 65 2.35 0.39 -19.71
CA CYS A 65 2.97 -0.91 -19.97
C CYS A 65 4.50 -0.82 -20.07
N ARG A 66 5.05 0.27 -20.63
CA ARG A 66 6.51 0.46 -20.75
C ARG A 66 7.20 0.52 -19.40
N GLU A 67 6.63 1.23 -18.44
CA GLU A 67 7.11 1.28 -17.06
C GLU A 67 6.96 -0.09 -16.41
N GLY A 68 5.80 -0.76 -16.59
CA GLY A 68 5.55 -2.12 -16.09
C GLY A 68 6.57 -3.13 -16.59
N GLU A 69 6.89 -3.11 -17.88
CA GLU A 69 7.90 -3.99 -18.50
C GLU A 69 9.32 -3.67 -18.02
N ASN A 70 9.64 -2.38 -17.85
CA ASN A 70 10.98 -1.97 -17.38
C ASN A 70 11.26 -2.38 -15.94
N LEU A 71 10.24 -2.65 -15.12
CA LEU A 71 10.41 -3.20 -13.78
C LEU A 71 11.23 -4.50 -13.79
N GLN A 72 11.10 -5.32 -14.84
CA GLN A 72 11.93 -6.52 -15.02
C GLN A 72 13.42 -6.20 -15.01
N ARG A 73 13.83 -5.18 -15.78
CA ARG A 73 15.22 -4.76 -15.88
C ARG A 73 15.72 -4.18 -14.56
N ILE A 74 14.91 -3.33 -13.93
CA ILE A 74 15.22 -2.71 -12.63
C ILE A 74 15.45 -3.79 -11.58
N VAL A 75 14.49 -4.71 -11.41
CA VAL A 75 14.59 -5.77 -10.39
C VAL A 75 15.78 -6.68 -10.66
N ARG A 76 16.02 -7.09 -11.93
CA ARG A 76 17.18 -7.90 -12.28
C ARG A 76 18.48 -7.21 -11.91
N ARG A 77 18.67 -5.94 -12.30
CA ARG A 77 19.86 -5.16 -11.97
C ARG A 77 20.10 -5.05 -10.47
N LEU A 78 19.06 -4.77 -9.69
CA LEU A 78 19.15 -4.74 -8.23
C LEU A 78 19.67 -6.07 -7.67
N ARG A 79 19.17 -7.20 -8.16
CA ARG A 79 19.60 -8.53 -7.68
C ARG A 79 21.02 -8.86 -8.11
N GLU A 80 21.43 -8.48 -9.32
CA GLU A 80 22.82 -8.59 -9.81
C GLU A 80 23.81 -7.77 -8.95
N GLU A 81 23.37 -6.62 -8.42
CA GLU A 81 24.17 -5.76 -7.53
C GLU A 81 24.04 -6.14 -6.04
N GLY A 82 23.35 -7.24 -5.73
CA GLY A 82 23.18 -7.73 -4.36
C GLY A 82 22.22 -6.90 -3.49
N CYS A 83 21.41 -6.05 -4.12
CA CYS A 83 20.41 -5.26 -3.41
C CYS A 83 19.11 -6.06 -3.21
N ASP A 84 18.76 -6.33 -1.95
CA ASP A 84 17.57 -7.10 -1.55
C ASP A 84 16.36 -6.25 -1.22
N ALA A 85 16.33 -4.98 -1.62
CA ALA A 85 15.16 -4.11 -1.45
C ALA A 85 13.91 -4.77 -2.02
N ALA A 86 12.84 -4.78 -1.25
CA ALA A 86 11.53 -5.20 -1.73
C ALA A 86 10.94 -4.12 -2.65
N VAL A 87 10.64 -4.50 -3.89
CA VAL A 87 10.18 -3.57 -4.93
C VAL A 87 8.65 -3.59 -5.01
N VAL A 88 8.06 -2.39 -5.04
CA VAL A 88 6.61 -2.20 -5.12
C VAL A 88 6.27 -1.40 -6.37
N ALA A 89 5.37 -1.92 -7.19
CA ALA A 89 4.77 -1.18 -8.31
C ALA A 89 3.50 -0.47 -7.86
N ASP A 90 3.45 0.84 -8.10
CA ASP A 90 2.26 1.66 -7.85
C ASP A 90 1.51 1.87 -9.17
N ILE A 91 0.39 1.18 -9.30
CA ILE A 91 -0.43 1.20 -10.51
C ILE A 91 -1.51 2.25 -10.37
N HIS A 92 -1.55 3.21 -11.30
CA HIS A 92 -2.46 4.33 -11.19
C HIS A 92 -3.78 4.13 -11.95
N PHE A 93 -3.73 3.84 -13.26
CA PHE A 93 -4.93 3.95 -14.10
C PHE A 93 -5.22 2.73 -14.97
N VAL A 94 -4.23 1.87 -15.20
CA VAL A 94 -4.33 0.81 -16.23
C VAL A 94 -4.18 -0.57 -15.56
N PRO A 95 -5.27 -1.34 -15.43
CA PRO A 95 -5.25 -2.66 -14.78
C PRO A 95 -4.24 -3.65 -15.37
N GLU A 96 -4.05 -3.63 -16.69
CA GLU A 96 -3.08 -4.50 -17.37
C GLU A 96 -1.65 -4.31 -16.86
N VAL A 97 -1.30 -3.08 -16.45
CA VAL A 97 0.02 -2.79 -15.89
C VAL A 97 0.23 -3.54 -14.56
N ALA A 98 -0.82 -3.71 -13.76
CA ALA A 98 -0.74 -4.50 -12.54
C ALA A 98 -0.37 -5.96 -12.84
N ALA A 99 -0.98 -6.53 -13.88
CA ALA A 99 -0.71 -7.90 -14.32
C ALA A 99 0.70 -8.08 -14.90
N ILE A 100 1.24 -7.06 -15.57
CA ILE A 100 2.63 -7.04 -16.06
C ILE A 100 3.60 -6.92 -14.88
N ALA A 101 3.38 -5.95 -14.00
CA ALA A 101 4.24 -5.67 -12.85
C ALA A 101 4.31 -6.86 -11.88
N ALA A 102 3.20 -7.55 -11.64
CA ALA A 102 3.14 -8.73 -10.77
C ALA A 102 4.08 -9.88 -11.19
N LYS A 103 4.61 -9.85 -12.42
CA LYS A 103 5.61 -10.82 -12.87
C LYS A 103 6.99 -10.57 -12.25
N TYR A 104 7.28 -9.36 -11.80
CA TYR A 104 8.64 -8.91 -11.53
C TYR A 104 8.85 -8.33 -10.13
N VAL A 105 7.80 -7.76 -9.52
CA VAL A 105 7.89 -7.06 -8.25
C VAL A 105 7.41 -7.92 -7.07
N ASP A 106 7.73 -7.46 -5.85
CA ASP A 106 7.36 -8.15 -4.61
C ASP A 106 5.97 -7.74 -4.09
N LYS A 107 5.46 -6.57 -4.53
CA LYS A 107 4.12 -6.08 -4.21
C LYS A 107 3.59 -5.18 -5.31
N VAL A 108 2.31 -5.30 -5.63
CA VAL A 108 1.59 -4.32 -6.46
C VAL A 108 0.64 -3.49 -5.60
N ARG A 109 0.52 -2.20 -5.88
CA ARG A 109 -0.51 -1.34 -5.30
C ARG A 109 -1.54 -0.99 -6.35
N ILE A 110 -2.78 -1.20 -6.01
CA ILE A 110 -3.93 -0.74 -6.78
C ILE A 110 -4.72 0.31 -6.00
N ASN A 111 -5.42 1.18 -6.73
CA ASN A 111 -6.39 2.09 -6.17
C ASN A 111 -7.80 1.61 -6.57
N PRO A 112 -8.65 1.21 -5.62
CA PRO A 112 -10.04 0.81 -5.91
C PRO A 112 -10.82 1.82 -6.73
N GLY A 113 -10.56 3.11 -6.53
CA GLY A 113 -11.23 4.18 -7.30
C GLY A 113 -10.94 4.15 -8.80
N ASN A 114 -9.80 3.59 -9.20
CA ASN A 114 -9.35 3.50 -10.59
C ASN A 114 -9.35 2.05 -11.12
N TYR A 115 -9.82 1.10 -10.33
CA TYR A 115 -9.85 -0.32 -10.68
C TYR A 115 -11.29 -0.82 -10.66
N ASN A 116 -11.74 -1.45 -11.72
CA ASN A 116 -13.10 -1.97 -11.75
C ASN A 116 -13.14 -3.39 -11.17
N SER A 117 -13.84 -3.57 -10.05
CA SER A 117 -13.97 -4.88 -9.40
C SER A 117 -14.98 -5.80 -10.10
N SER A 118 -15.83 -5.26 -11.01
CA SER A 118 -16.97 -6.00 -11.56
C SER A 118 -16.70 -6.83 -12.80
N HIS A 119 -15.47 -6.84 -13.33
CA HIS A 119 -15.14 -7.51 -14.60
C HIS A 119 -14.15 -8.66 -14.48
N GLY A 120 -13.95 -9.24 -13.30
CA GLY A 120 -13.01 -10.38 -13.13
C GLY A 120 -11.52 -10.00 -13.23
N GLU A 121 -11.20 -8.74 -13.49
CA GLU A 121 -9.81 -8.27 -13.63
C GLU A 121 -9.05 -8.34 -12.32
N PHE A 122 -9.73 -8.02 -11.22
CA PHE A 122 -9.11 -8.07 -9.91
C PHE A 122 -8.87 -9.50 -9.44
N GLU A 123 -9.81 -10.39 -9.69
CA GLU A 123 -9.67 -11.82 -9.42
C GLU A 123 -8.52 -12.44 -10.23
N ALA A 124 -8.37 -12.06 -11.50
CA ALA A 124 -7.25 -12.49 -12.33
C ALA A 124 -5.90 -11.96 -11.81
N LEU A 125 -5.88 -10.74 -11.27
CA LEU A 125 -4.69 -10.20 -10.60
C LEU A 125 -4.36 -10.97 -9.33
N ILE A 126 -5.36 -11.30 -8.49
CA ILE A 126 -5.19 -12.12 -7.28
C ILE A 126 -4.56 -13.47 -7.65
N ASP A 127 -5.07 -14.14 -8.65
CA ASP A 127 -4.59 -15.46 -9.07
C ASP A 127 -3.11 -15.39 -9.53
N ARG A 128 -2.74 -14.38 -10.31
CA ARG A 128 -1.32 -14.11 -10.66
C ARG A 128 -0.43 -13.82 -9.48
N CYS A 129 -0.91 -12.98 -8.57
CA CYS A 129 -0.15 -12.62 -7.37
C CYS A 129 0.06 -13.84 -6.48
N ARG A 130 -0.95 -14.72 -6.36
CA ARG A 130 -0.85 -15.99 -5.64
C ARG A 130 0.22 -16.91 -6.23
N GLU A 131 0.19 -17.14 -7.55
CA GLU A 131 1.16 -17.97 -8.24
C GLU A 131 2.61 -17.51 -8.04
N ARG A 132 2.82 -16.21 -7.89
CA ARG A 132 4.14 -15.58 -7.80
C ARG A 132 4.56 -15.22 -6.37
N GLY A 133 3.69 -15.38 -5.38
CA GLY A 133 3.94 -14.93 -4.01
C GLY A 133 4.05 -13.40 -3.87
N VAL A 134 3.35 -12.65 -4.73
CA VAL A 134 3.32 -11.18 -4.74
C VAL A 134 2.21 -10.69 -3.84
N ALA A 135 2.51 -9.73 -2.97
CA ALA A 135 1.50 -9.09 -2.14
C ALA A 135 0.70 -8.03 -2.92
N ILE A 136 -0.55 -7.81 -2.52
CA ILE A 136 -1.38 -6.73 -3.07
C ILE A 136 -1.59 -5.67 -1.98
N ARG A 137 -1.36 -4.39 -2.29
CA ARG A 137 -1.82 -3.29 -1.46
C ARG A 137 -3.06 -2.65 -2.06
N ILE A 138 -4.16 -2.74 -1.33
CA ILE A 138 -5.39 -1.99 -1.60
C ILE A 138 -5.21 -0.60 -1.00
N GLY A 139 -5.02 0.39 -1.86
CA GLY A 139 -4.67 1.75 -1.44
C GLY A 139 -5.70 2.76 -1.85
N VAL A 140 -6.64 3.07 -0.94
CA VAL A 140 -7.67 4.10 -1.15
C VAL A 140 -7.10 5.48 -0.84
N ASN A 141 -7.38 6.43 -1.71
CA ASN A 141 -7.07 7.84 -1.49
C ASN A 141 -8.37 8.66 -1.43
N HIS A 142 -8.47 9.55 -0.44
CA HIS A 142 -9.47 10.61 -0.41
C HIS A 142 -9.35 11.47 -1.69
N GLY A 143 -10.45 11.84 -2.29
CA GLY A 143 -10.49 12.54 -3.59
C GLY A 143 -10.32 11.64 -4.82
N SER A 144 -10.25 10.30 -4.64
CA SER A 144 -10.04 9.35 -5.74
C SER A 144 -10.90 8.09 -5.57
N LEU A 145 -12.15 8.27 -5.15
CA LEU A 145 -13.14 7.20 -5.06
C LEU A 145 -13.78 6.95 -6.42
N SER A 146 -14.27 5.73 -6.66
CA SER A 146 -15.08 5.45 -7.85
C SER A 146 -16.37 6.28 -7.83
N LYS A 147 -16.88 6.63 -9.03
CA LYS A 147 -18.10 7.41 -9.14
C LYS A 147 -19.26 6.78 -8.35
N ARG A 148 -19.43 5.47 -8.40
CA ARG A 148 -20.47 4.76 -7.67
C ARG A 148 -20.35 4.95 -6.16
N VAL A 149 -19.16 4.77 -5.61
CA VAL A 149 -18.92 4.94 -4.16
C VAL A 149 -19.11 6.40 -3.76
N PHE A 150 -18.66 7.34 -4.60
CA PHE A 150 -18.84 8.76 -4.34
C PHE A 150 -20.32 9.17 -4.35
N ASP A 151 -21.11 8.66 -5.30
CA ASP A 151 -22.54 8.98 -5.41
C ASP A 151 -23.35 8.43 -4.20
N GLU A 152 -22.91 7.31 -3.61
CA GLU A 152 -23.57 6.66 -2.48
C GLU A 152 -23.11 7.19 -1.10
N TRP A 153 -21.80 7.41 -0.93
CA TRP A 153 -21.16 7.71 0.36
C TRP A 153 -20.51 9.09 0.44
N GLY A 154 -20.38 9.80 -0.69
CA GLY A 154 -19.56 11.01 -0.79
C GLY A 154 -18.08 10.72 -0.64
N ASP A 155 -17.26 11.79 -0.68
CA ASP A 155 -15.82 11.71 -0.40
C ASP A 155 -15.57 11.82 1.11
N THR A 156 -15.94 10.77 1.83
CA THR A 156 -15.97 10.68 3.29
C THR A 156 -15.09 9.52 3.79
N PRO A 157 -14.73 9.49 5.07
CA PRO A 157 -14.08 8.32 5.67
C PRO A 157 -14.86 7.02 5.45
N GLU A 158 -16.20 7.08 5.54
CA GLU A 158 -17.09 5.95 5.29
C GLU A 158 -17.02 5.46 3.84
N GLY A 159 -17.02 6.38 2.89
CA GLY A 159 -16.85 6.07 1.47
C GLY A 159 -15.50 5.43 1.17
N MET A 160 -14.43 5.92 1.79
CA MET A 160 -13.10 5.29 1.70
C MET A 160 -13.13 3.85 2.21
N VAL A 161 -13.78 3.60 3.34
CA VAL A 161 -13.91 2.26 3.93
C VAL A 161 -14.75 1.36 3.06
N ALA A 162 -15.91 1.82 2.57
CA ALA A 162 -16.76 1.06 1.66
C ALA A 162 -15.96 0.61 0.43
N SER A 163 -15.20 1.53 -0.18
CA SER A 163 -14.35 1.25 -1.33
C SER A 163 -13.30 0.16 -1.04
N ALA A 164 -12.64 0.21 0.13
CA ALA A 164 -11.65 -0.81 0.49
C ALA A 164 -12.30 -2.17 0.77
N MET A 165 -13.40 -2.18 1.53
CA MET A 165 -14.06 -3.41 1.98
C MET A 165 -14.58 -4.25 0.80
N GLU A 166 -15.01 -3.63 -0.30
CA GLU A 166 -15.38 -4.37 -1.51
C GLU A 166 -14.24 -5.26 -2.00
N PHE A 167 -13.05 -4.70 -2.13
CA PHE A 167 -11.88 -5.44 -2.61
C PHE A 167 -11.37 -6.44 -1.56
N LEU A 168 -11.46 -6.13 -0.28
CA LEU A 168 -11.09 -7.05 0.80
C LEU A 168 -12.01 -8.28 0.85
N ARG A 169 -13.30 -8.11 0.59
CA ARG A 169 -14.25 -9.24 0.51
C ARG A 169 -13.88 -10.17 -0.64
N VAL A 170 -13.53 -9.63 -1.81
CA VAL A 170 -13.05 -10.45 -2.95
C VAL A 170 -11.77 -11.21 -2.57
N CYS A 171 -10.81 -10.55 -1.90
CA CYS A 171 -9.61 -11.24 -1.42
C CYS A 171 -9.95 -12.39 -0.46
N ARG A 172 -10.87 -12.18 0.47
CA ARG A 172 -11.33 -13.20 1.41
C ARG A 172 -12.03 -14.36 0.70
N GLU A 173 -12.95 -14.07 -0.23
CA GLU A 173 -13.66 -15.08 -1.03
C GLU A 173 -12.69 -15.93 -1.85
N LYS A 174 -11.63 -15.32 -2.36
CA LYS A 174 -10.55 -15.99 -3.08
C LYS A 174 -9.52 -16.65 -2.14
N ALA A 175 -9.67 -16.59 -0.83
CA ALA A 175 -8.67 -17.05 0.16
C ALA A 175 -7.26 -16.51 -0.13
N PHE A 176 -7.17 -15.20 -0.41
CA PHE A 176 -5.91 -14.51 -0.69
C PHE A 176 -5.51 -13.63 0.48
N ASP A 177 -4.49 -14.06 1.21
CA ASP A 177 -4.07 -13.48 2.49
C ASP A 177 -2.92 -12.46 2.38
N GLN A 178 -2.24 -12.41 1.23
CA GLN A 178 -1.09 -11.51 1.02
C GLN A 178 -1.56 -10.09 0.68
N VAL A 179 -2.34 -9.48 1.59
CA VAL A 179 -2.99 -8.18 1.41
C VAL A 179 -2.56 -7.17 2.45
N VAL A 180 -2.30 -5.95 2.01
CA VAL A 180 -2.01 -4.78 2.85
C VAL A 180 -3.04 -3.70 2.51
N VAL A 181 -3.52 -2.94 3.49
CA VAL A 181 -4.52 -1.90 3.26
C VAL A 181 -3.99 -0.53 3.63
N SER A 182 -4.34 0.49 2.86
CA SER A 182 -4.00 1.87 3.20
C SER A 182 -5.12 2.84 2.88
N MET A 183 -5.35 3.78 3.81
CA MET A 183 -6.26 4.91 3.71
C MET A 183 -5.46 6.19 3.72
N LYS A 184 -5.38 6.91 2.61
CA LYS A 184 -4.57 8.12 2.53
C LYS A 184 -5.42 9.35 2.27
N SER A 185 -5.13 10.41 2.99
CA SER A 185 -5.71 11.73 2.78
C SER A 185 -4.66 12.81 3.07
N SER A 186 -4.77 13.96 2.45
CA SER A 186 -4.04 15.19 2.84
C SER A 186 -4.59 15.78 4.12
N ASN A 187 -5.86 15.50 4.44
CA ASN A 187 -6.47 15.83 5.72
C ASN A 187 -6.23 14.70 6.73
N THR A 188 -5.41 14.98 7.73
CA THR A 188 -5.02 13.99 8.75
C THR A 188 -6.20 13.49 9.60
N ARG A 189 -7.21 14.34 9.85
CA ARG A 189 -8.42 13.95 10.60
C ARG A 189 -9.24 12.93 9.82
N VAL A 190 -9.47 13.19 8.53
CA VAL A 190 -10.13 12.23 7.61
C VAL A 190 -9.35 10.92 7.56
N MET A 191 -8.04 10.99 7.44
CA MET A 191 -7.18 9.81 7.41
C MET A 191 -7.32 8.96 8.68
N VAL A 192 -7.22 9.57 9.86
CA VAL A 192 -7.36 8.86 11.15
C VAL A 192 -8.74 8.24 11.29
N ALA A 193 -9.79 9.00 10.96
CA ALA A 193 -11.17 8.49 11.00
C ALA A 193 -11.34 7.27 10.06
N ALA A 194 -10.85 7.37 8.81
CA ALA A 194 -10.94 6.29 7.84
C ALA A 194 -10.20 5.02 8.30
N TYR A 195 -9.01 5.13 8.91
CA TYR A 195 -8.32 3.96 9.44
C TYR A 195 -9.05 3.31 10.61
N ARG A 196 -9.60 4.10 11.53
CA ARG A 196 -10.38 3.57 12.67
C ARG A 196 -11.62 2.83 12.19
N LEU A 197 -12.40 3.45 11.32
CA LEU A 197 -13.58 2.83 10.72
C LEU A 197 -13.21 1.57 9.91
N LEU A 198 -12.09 1.58 9.20
CA LEU A 198 -11.61 0.40 8.47
C LEU A 198 -11.29 -0.76 9.42
N VAL A 199 -10.59 -0.48 10.53
CA VAL A 199 -10.28 -1.51 11.53
C VAL A 199 -11.55 -2.12 12.09
N ASP A 200 -12.50 -1.28 12.52
CA ASP A 200 -13.79 -1.74 13.03
C ASP A 200 -14.56 -2.58 12.00
N ALA A 201 -14.56 -2.17 10.73
CA ALA A 201 -15.22 -2.91 9.66
C ALA A 201 -14.55 -4.26 9.38
N MET A 202 -13.20 -4.29 9.33
CA MET A 202 -12.45 -5.53 9.17
C MET A 202 -12.68 -6.50 10.33
N GLU A 203 -12.67 -6.02 11.57
CA GLU A 203 -12.89 -6.86 12.77
C GLU A 203 -14.28 -7.47 12.78
N ARG A 204 -15.33 -6.70 12.44
CA ARG A 204 -16.71 -7.22 12.32
C ARG A 204 -16.83 -8.35 11.29
N GLU A 205 -15.99 -8.34 10.26
CA GLU A 205 -16.00 -9.36 9.21
C GLU A 205 -14.90 -10.43 9.40
N GLY A 206 -14.20 -10.43 10.56
CA GLY A 206 -13.15 -11.42 10.85
C GLY A 206 -11.88 -11.26 10.00
N MET A 207 -11.59 -10.04 9.55
CA MET A 207 -10.39 -9.71 8.76
C MET A 207 -9.33 -9.05 9.64
N ASP A 208 -8.08 -9.41 9.45
CA ASP A 208 -6.95 -8.93 10.25
C ASP A 208 -5.76 -8.47 9.38
N TYR A 209 -6.03 -7.93 8.19
CA TYR A 209 -4.99 -7.45 7.27
C TYR A 209 -4.15 -6.33 7.89
N PRO A 210 -2.81 -6.34 7.70
CA PRO A 210 -1.94 -5.27 8.16
C PRO A 210 -2.18 -3.96 7.42
N LEU A 211 -1.93 -2.87 8.12
CA LEU A 211 -2.12 -1.52 7.62
C LEU A 211 -0.80 -0.94 7.10
N HIS A 212 -0.90 -0.14 6.04
CA HIS A 212 0.19 0.70 5.56
C HIS A 212 -0.18 2.16 5.80
N LEU A 213 0.43 2.77 6.80
CA LEU A 213 0.17 4.14 7.20
C LEU A 213 0.93 5.15 6.32
N GLY A 214 0.32 6.28 6.05
CA GLY A 214 0.96 7.35 5.29
C GLY A 214 0.01 8.51 5.00
N VAL A 215 0.59 9.70 4.88
CA VAL A 215 -0.11 10.92 4.46
C VAL A 215 0.16 11.16 2.99
N THR A 216 -0.84 11.61 2.24
CA THR A 216 -0.69 12.03 0.85
C THR A 216 -0.73 13.55 0.78
N GLU A 217 0.08 14.14 -0.12
CA GLU A 217 0.09 15.59 -0.36
C GLU A 217 0.26 16.44 0.91
N ALA A 218 1.17 16.03 1.81
CA ALA A 218 1.41 16.71 3.07
C ALA A 218 2.08 18.09 2.91
N GLY A 219 2.50 18.43 1.69
CA GLY A 219 3.23 19.64 1.34
C GLY A 219 4.68 19.37 0.95
N ASN A 220 5.34 20.40 0.45
CA ASN A 220 6.73 20.35 -0.01
C ASN A 220 7.72 20.72 1.11
N GLY A 221 8.98 20.32 0.93
CA GLY A 221 10.08 20.71 1.79
C GLY A 221 10.00 20.15 3.22
N ILE A 222 10.54 20.92 4.16
CA ILE A 222 10.66 20.53 5.57
C ILE A 222 9.30 20.44 6.25
N GLU A 223 8.42 21.41 6.01
CA GLU A 223 7.07 21.43 6.60
C GLU A 223 6.24 20.20 6.23
N GLY A 224 6.23 19.80 4.94
CA GLY A 224 5.54 18.61 4.48
C GLY A 224 6.12 17.33 5.11
N ARG A 225 7.44 17.26 5.30
CA ARG A 225 8.10 16.15 6.00
C ARG A 225 7.73 16.08 7.47
N ILE A 226 7.73 17.20 8.16
CA ILE A 226 7.32 17.30 9.58
C ILE A 226 5.86 16.90 9.71
N LYS A 227 4.97 17.45 8.90
CA LYS A 227 3.53 17.13 8.91
C LYS A 227 3.30 15.63 8.68
N SER A 228 3.99 15.02 7.72
CA SER A 228 3.90 13.58 7.45
C SER A 228 4.43 12.76 8.62
N ALA A 229 5.58 13.12 9.18
CA ALA A 229 6.18 12.40 10.29
C ALA A 229 5.31 12.49 11.55
N VAL A 230 4.80 13.66 11.90
CA VAL A 230 3.91 13.85 13.06
C VAL A 230 2.60 13.10 12.87
N ALA A 231 1.96 13.23 11.69
CA ALA A 231 0.69 12.56 11.43
C ALA A 231 0.80 11.03 11.43
N VAL A 232 1.90 10.46 10.93
CA VAL A 232 2.11 9.01 10.90
C VAL A 232 2.69 8.49 12.22
N SER A 233 3.77 9.10 12.70
CA SER A 233 4.48 8.58 13.87
C SER A 233 3.77 8.92 15.18
N TYR A 234 3.21 10.13 15.32
CA TYR A 234 2.59 10.56 16.56
C TYR A 234 1.10 10.22 16.62
N THR A 235 0.36 10.52 15.55
CA THR A 235 -1.11 10.36 15.56
C THR A 235 -1.54 8.93 15.21
N HIS A 236 -0.78 8.22 14.38
CA HIS A 236 -1.10 6.86 13.95
C HIS A 236 -0.31 5.81 14.68
N LEU A 237 1.02 5.84 14.59
CA LEU A 237 1.81 4.81 15.24
C LEU A 237 1.64 4.87 16.75
N ARG A 238 1.70 6.05 17.36
CA ARG A 238 1.43 6.19 18.78
C ARG A 238 -0.02 6.03 19.18
N ALA A 239 -0.98 6.49 18.37
CA ALA A 239 -2.40 6.29 18.68
C ALA A 239 -2.86 4.84 18.51
N HIS A 240 -2.33 4.13 17.52
CA HIS A 240 -2.55 2.69 17.34
C HIS A 240 -1.57 1.83 18.15
N GLU A 241 -0.39 2.34 18.43
CA GLU A 241 0.62 1.67 19.23
C GLU A 241 0.54 2.01 20.71
N THR A 242 -0.06 3.12 21.13
CA THR A 242 -0.14 3.55 22.53
C THR A 242 -1.57 3.72 23.02
N GLY A 243 -2.59 3.46 22.20
CA GLY A 243 -3.98 3.67 22.59
C GLY A 243 -4.34 5.12 22.91
N ALA A 244 -3.53 6.07 22.46
CA ALA A 244 -3.77 7.51 22.65
C ALA A 244 -4.33 8.16 21.39
#